data_68b272a48221e3ee6e79c50d49645d05
#
_entry.id   68b272a48221e3ee6e79c50d49645d05
#
_cell.length_a   1.000
_cell.length_b   1.000
_cell.length_c   1.000
_cell.angle_alpha   90.00
_cell.angle_beta   90.00
_cell.angle_gamma   90.00
#
_symmetry.space_group_name_H-M   'P 1'
#
loop_
_entity.id
_entity.type
_entity.pdbx_description
1 polymer ?
#
loop_
_entity_poly.entity_id
_entity_poly.type
_entity_poly.pdbx_seq_one_letter_code
_entity_poly.pdbx_strand_id
1 'polypeptide(L)'
;MQIKKRVAIMVIYLFILGTAYSQVPSSQCCPKTSPFEGYLFAYFEGKGDKMQQEQLRFAVSPDAINWYALNNNRPILSSEEISQTGGIRDPHILRGEESSSFYMVATDMFTMKNGWDSNPGIILMKSVDLTEWSHSIIDIAKLCPKKFGNVKWVWAPQTIYDAKAKKYLVYFTIRFKDKPGLDFYCAYANKDFTGFEKEPKLMFSPKYGGIDGDIVYKDGVYHFFYKGNIKDENGKEAMNGIRQATSRSLQGPWKELPEFLDAYCHTSVAVEGSGIFKLNDSEEYLLMYDLYKSGRYEFQRSRDLLKFTSKPESFTKDFHPRHGSVISITREEARRLQEKWGGVPAPLLRPVDASDCYRFTAKGNPVITHLYTADPSAWVQGDTLWLHVGHDFAGGQARYKMTGWLVFSTTDMKYFTEYPVSLKLSDFKWAAKGDAYAGQMVGRNGKYYWYISTNGHGIGVATSDNPQGPYKDALGKPLVTYKDCFDSTHSWACIDPAVFIDDDGTAWLFWGNKECYYVKLKDDMITLDGDIKRINFPGFTNMKGNTT
;
A
#
# COMPACT_ATOMS: atom_id res chain seq x y z
N MET A 1 36.36 -24.46 -85.15
CA MET A 1 35.22 -25.23 -84.63
C MET A 1 35.18 -25.02 -83.11
N GLN A 2 34.41 -24.07 -82.73
CA GLN A 2 34.41 -23.56 -81.34
C GLN A 2 33.23 -24.13 -80.58
N ILE A 3 33.50 -24.77 -79.45
CA ILE A 3 32.51 -25.19 -78.48
C ILE A 3 32.44 -24.17 -77.36
N LYS A 4 31.36 -23.40 -77.32
CA LYS A 4 31.08 -22.46 -76.23
C LYS A 4 30.61 -23.21 -74.99
N LYS A 5 31.37 -23.18 -73.93
CA LYS A 5 30.94 -23.58 -72.55
C LYS A 5 29.97 -22.55 -72.02
N ARG A 6 28.73 -22.95 -71.81
CA ARG A 6 27.79 -22.19 -70.93
C ARG A 6 27.96 -22.67 -69.47
N VAL A 7 28.42 -21.80 -68.61
CA VAL A 7 28.41 -22.03 -67.19
C VAL A 7 26.99 -21.71 -66.71
N ALA A 8 26.28 -22.72 -66.23
CA ALA A 8 25.02 -22.52 -65.51
C ALA A 8 25.32 -22.24 -64.04
N ILE A 9 25.00 -21.05 -63.64
CA ILE A 9 25.01 -20.68 -62.19
C ILE A 9 23.74 -21.26 -61.60
N MET A 10 23.88 -22.30 -60.79
CA MET A 10 22.81 -22.91 -60.03
C MET A 10 22.68 -22.12 -58.73
N VAL A 11 21.69 -21.22 -58.65
CA VAL A 11 21.32 -20.55 -57.43
C VAL A 11 20.53 -21.53 -56.59
N ILE A 12 21.16 -22.05 -55.54
CA ILE A 12 20.50 -22.85 -54.51
C ILE A 12 19.71 -21.91 -53.64
N TYR A 13 18.39 -21.86 -53.77
CA TYR A 13 17.50 -21.27 -52.78
C TYR A 13 17.41 -22.24 -51.61
N LEU A 14 18.13 -21.94 -50.53
CA LEU A 14 17.86 -22.52 -49.22
C LEU A 14 16.55 -21.91 -48.68
N PHE A 15 15.49 -22.67 -48.76
CA PHE A 15 14.28 -22.40 -47.98
C PHE A 15 14.61 -22.67 -46.51
N ILE A 16 14.96 -21.62 -45.76
CA ILE A 16 14.92 -21.64 -44.31
C ILE A 16 13.45 -21.51 -43.95
N LEU A 17 12.83 -22.63 -43.58
CA LEU A 17 11.57 -22.65 -42.84
C LEU A 17 11.80 -22.00 -41.49
N GLY A 18 11.74 -20.68 -41.47
CA GLY A 18 11.62 -19.92 -40.25
C GLY A 18 10.24 -20.20 -39.65
N THR A 19 10.21 -21.02 -38.61
CA THR A 19 9.05 -21.08 -37.73
C THR A 19 8.86 -19.64 -37.19
N ALA A 20 7.85 -18.98 -37.72
CA ALA A 20 7.37 -17.72 -37.16
C ALA A 20 6.86 -18.02 -35.74
N TYR A 21 7.73 -17.86 -34.76
CA TYR A 21 7.27 -17.58 -33.43
C TYR A 21 6.49 -16.27 -33.55
N SER A 22 5.18 -16.36 -33.48
CA SER A 22 4.34 -15.19 -33.20
C SER A 22 4.78 -14.66 -31.85
N GLN A 23 5.63 -13.64 -31.85
CA GLN A 23 5.80 -12.80 -30.68
C GLN A 23 4.41 -12.24 -30.38
N VAL A 24 3.82 -12.73 -29.29
CA VAL A 24 2.76 -12.04 -28.59
C VAL A 24 3.32 -10.63 -28.37
N PRO A 25 2.63 -9.56 -28.78
CA PRO A 25 3.11 -8.22 -28.52
C PRO A 25 3.31 -8.13 -27.00
N SER A 26 4.56 -8.04 -26.56
CA SER A 26 4.87 -7.56 -25.23
C SER A 26 4.11 -6.24 -25.13
N SER A 27 3.20 -6.14 -24.17
CA SER A 27 2.64 -4.85 -23.78
C SER A 27 3.83 -3.90 -23.74
N GLN A 28 3.87 -2.94 -24.64
CA GLN A 28 4.86 -1.87 -24.60
C GLN A 28 4.64 -1.18 -23.25
N CYS A 29 5.44 -1.57 -22.25
CA CYS A 29 5.66 -0.76 -21.10
C CYS A 29 6.21 0.55 -21.64
N CYS A 30 5.44 1.62 -21.59
CA CYS A 30 5.96 2.97 -21.74
C CYS A 30 7.22 3.05 -20.86
N PRO A 31 8.36 3.51 -21.37
CA PRO A 31 9.55 3.64 -20.56
C PRO A 31 9.17 4.48 -19.33
N LYS A 32 9.44 3.95 -18.13
CA LYS A 32 9.24 4.71 -16.89
C LYS A 32 10.07 5.96 -17.00
N THR A 33 9.43 7.11 -16.97
CA THR A 33 10.06 8.43 -17.04
C THR A 33 10.46 8.93 -15.66
N SER A 34 9.83 8.40 -14.61
CA SER A 34 10.06 8.75 -13.21
C SER A 34 11.06 7.79 -12.54
N PRO A 35 11.99 8.30 -11.71
CA PRO A 35 12.85 7.48 -10.88
C PRO A 35 12.10 6.86 -9.69
N PHE A 36 10.84 7.24 -9.47
CA PHE A 36 10.05 6.84 -8.33
C PHE A 36 9.29 5.55 -8.63
N GLU A 37 9.34 4.62 -7.68
CA GLU A 37 8.77 3.28 -7.84
C GLU A 37 7.71 2.96 -6.79
N GLY A 38 7.53 3.84 -5.82
CA GLY A 38 6.52 3.71 -4.77
C GLY A 38 6.28 5.02 -4.03
N TYR A 39 5.65 4.87 -2.88
CA TYR A 39 5.18 6.00 -2.07
C TYR A 39 5.50 5.75 -0.59
N LEU A 40 5.75 6.84 0.12
CA LEU A 40 5.90 6.89 1.58
C LEU A 40 4.78 7.76 2.14
N PHE A 41 4.04 7.23 3.11
CA PHE A 41 3.00 7.91 3.87
C PHE A 41 3.48 8.19 5.29
N ALA A 42 3.56 9.44 5.68
CA ALA A 42 3.77 9.89 7.05
C ALA A 42 2.41 10.13 7.70
N TYR A 43 2.15 9.53 8.87
CA TYR A 43 0.85 9.59 9.54
C TYR A 43 0.97 9.44 11.06
N PHE A 44 -0.12 9.66 11.79
CA PHE A 44 -0.29 9.23 13.17
C PHE A 44 -1.49 8.28 13.28
N GLU A 45 -1.55 7.48 14.35
CA GLU A 45 -2.51 6.37 14.46
C GLU A 45 -3.84 6.83 15.07
N GLY A 46 -4.95 6.26 14.63
CA GLY A 46 -6.30 6.57 15.11
C GLY A 46 -6.92 5.51 16.02
N LYS A 47 -6.29 4.35 16.17
CA LYS A 47 -6.77 3.24 17.02
C LYS A 47 -5.67 2.66 17.91
N GLY A 48 -6.05 1.75 18.80
CA GLY A 48 -5.13 1.10 19.72
C GLY A 48 -4.91 1.88 21.01
N ASP A 49 -3.74 1.69 21.60
CA ASP A 49 -3.36 2.39 22.83
C ASP A 49 -3.32 3.90 22.60
N LYS A 50 -4.15 4.64 23.32
CA LYS A 50 -4.28 6.10 23.19
C LYS A 50 -2.98 6.84 23.46
N MET A 51 -2.12 6.31 24.32
CA MET A 51 -0.81 6.90 24.60
C MET A 51 0.17 6.73 23.42
N GLN A 52 -0.11 5.79 22.52
CA GLN A 52 0.70 5.50 21.33
C GLN A 52 0.10 6.05 20.02
N GLN A 53 -1.11 6.61 20.06
CA GLN A 53 -1.77 7.08 18.83
C GLN A 53 -1.07 8.30 18.22
N GLU A 54 -0.84 9.34 19.02
CA GLU A 54 -0.27 10.61 18.56
C GLU A 54 1.26 10.54 18.48
N GLN A 55 1.76 9.60 17.67
CA GLN A 55 3.17 9.31 17.43
C GLN A 55 3.41 9.18 15.92
N LEU A 56 4.55 9.66 15.46
CA LEU A 56 4.92 9.62 14.05
C LEU A 56 5.16 8.19 13.55
N ARG A 57 4.49 7.84 12.46
CA ARG A 57 4.62 6.54 11.78
C ARG A 57 4.82 6.70 10.29
N PHE A 58 5.39 5.66 9.70
CA PHE A 58 5.53 5.55 8.24
C PHE A 58 4.86 4.28 7.73
N ALA A 59 4.28 4.38 6.54
CA ALA A 59 3.88 3.26 5.72
C ALA A 59 4.35 3.47 4.29
N VAL A 60 4.55 2.39 3.55
CA VAL A 60 4.95 2.44 2.14
C VAL A 60 3.96 1.72 1.26
N SER A 61 3.91 2.11 -0.02
CA SER A 61 3.04 1.49 -1.01
C SER A 61 3.75 1.40 -2.36
N PRO A 62 3.64 0.29 -3.09
CA PRO A 62 4.12 0.19 -4.48
C PRO A 62 3.18 0.88 -5.49
N ASP A 63 1.91 1.12 -5.15
CA ASP A 63 0.85 1.50 -6.09
C ASP A 63 -0.07 2.62 -5.57
N ALA A 64 0.23 3.22 -4.41
CA ALA A 64 -0.56 4.23 -3.70
C ALA A 64 -1.92 3.72 -3.16
N ILE A 65 -2.24 2.44 -3.31
CA ILE A 65 -3.51 1.83 -2.88
C ILE A 65 -3.31 0.83 -1.76
N ASN A 66 -2.30 -0.04 -1.91
CA ASN A 66 -1.96 -1.08 -0.95
C ASN A 66 -0.82 -0.60 -0.07
N TRP A 67 -1.10 -0.32 1.20
CA TRP A 67 -0.17 0.30 2.15
C TRP A 67 0.30 -0.70 3.19
N TYR A 68 1.58 -0.64 3.51
CA TYR A 68 2.28 -1.52 4.43
C TYR A 68 2.98 -0.68 5.50
N ALA A 69 2.57 -0.86 6.77
CA ALA A 69 3.16 -0.13 7.88
C ALA A 69 4.61 -0.56 8.13
N LEU A 70 5.53 0.40 8.26
CA LEU A 70 6.89 0.13 8.68
C LEU A 70 6.96 -0.10 10.19
N ASN A 71 8.06 -0.70 10.67
CA ASN A 71 8.32 -0.93 12.08
C ASN A 71 7.17 -1.66 12.82
N ASN A 72 6.44 -2.55 12.13
CA ASN A 72 5.24 -3.21 12.67
C ASN A 72 4.21 -2.22 13.23
N ASN A 73 3.97 -1.11 12.53
CA ASN A 73 3.11 -0.01 12.93
C ASN A 73 3.50 0.65 14.28
N ARG A 74 4.76 0.51 14.71
CA ARG A 74 5.29 1.24 15.86
C ARG A 74 5.80 2.62 15.42
N PRO A 75 5.90 3.59 16.35
CA PRO A 75 6.52 4.88 16.05
C PRO A 75 7.92 4.73 15.45
N ILE A 76 8.24 5.59 14.46
CA ILE A 76 9.56 5.59 13.81
C ILE A 76 10.56 6.51 14.53
N LEU A 77 10.07 7.46 15.30
CA LEU A 77 10.83 8.38 16.13
C LEU A 77 10.13 8.53 17.48
N SER A 78 10.90 8.80 18.53
CA SER A 78 10.37 9.11 19.85
C SER A 78 9.77 10.52 19.84
N SER A 79 8.44 10.63 19.93
CA SER A 79 7.80 11.95 20.01
C SER A 79 8.17 12.72 21.29
N GLU A 80 8.56 12.05 22.35
CA GLU A 80 9.04 12.69 23.58
C GLU A 80 10.36 13.42 23.35
N GLU A 81 11.19 12.95 22.43
CA GLU A 81 12.47 13.59 22.08
C GLU A 81 12.31 14.75 21.09
N ILE A 82 11.34 14.70 20.20
CA ILE A 82 11.21 15.63 19.08
C ILE A 82 10.05 16.62 19.20
N SER A 83 9.22 16.51 20.25
CA SER A 83 8.14 17.46 20.55
C SER A 83 8.17 17.95 21.99
N GLN A 84 7.62 19.12 22.25
CA GLN A 84 7.50 19.69 23.60
C GLN A 84 6.38 19.01 24.39
N THR A 85 5.31 18.59 23.71
CA THR A 85 4.14 17.98 24.34
C THR A 85 4.29 16.47 24.56
N GLY A 86 5.18 15.81 23.83
CA GLY A 86 5.35 14.37 23.79
C GLY A 86 4.47 13.67 22.74
N GLY A 87 3.75 14.44 21.90
CA GLY A 87 2.89 13.93 20.85
C GLY A 87 3.07 14.66 19.52
N ILE A 88 2.78 13.96 18.44
CA ILE A 88 2.87 14.47 17.07
C ILE A 88 1.58 14.15 16.33
N ARG A 89 1.02 15.19 15.68
CA ARG A 89 -0.15 15.07 14.79
C ARG A 89 0.16 15.70 13.44
N ASP A 90 -0.65 15.34 12.46
CA ASP A 90 -0.71 15.96 11.12
C ASP A 90 0.67 16.09 10.43
N PRO A 91 1.49 15.02 10.35
CA PRO A 91 2.79 15.13 9.73
C PRO A 91 2.65 15.36 8.23
N HIS A 92 3.31 16.41 7.74
CA HIS A 92 3.43 16.68 6.32
C HIS A 92 4.88 16.55 5.87
N ILE A 93 5.14 15.61 4.96
CA ILE A 93 6.46 15.32 4.39
C ILE A 93 6.56 15.87 2.97
N LEU A 94 7.70 16.44 2.64
CA LEU A 94 8.03 16.99 1.33
C LEU A 94 9.41 16.55 0.89
N ARG A 95 9.54 16.14 -0.38
CA ARG A 95 10.84 15.96 -1.03
C ARG A 95 11.41 17.34 -1.43
N GLY A 96 12.66 17.59 -1.09
CA GLY A 96 13.35 18.83 -1.48
C GLY A 96 13.64 18.90 -2.98
N GLU A 97 13.84 20.12 -3.47
CA GLU A 97 14.19 20.36 -4.88
C GLU A 97 15.50 19.68 -5.31
N GLU A 98 16.44 19.56 -4.39
CA GLU A 98 17.72 18.86 -4.63
C GLU A 98 17.58 17.35 -4.71
N SER A 99 16.35 16.81 -4.56
CA SER A 99 16.00 15.38 -4.54
C SER A 99 16.70 14.55 -3.46
N SER A 100 17.70 15.08 -2.79
CA SER A 100 18.51 14.44 -1.74
C SER A 100 18.15 14.89 -0.33
N SER A 101 17.19 15.77 -0.17
CA SER A 101 16.72 16.25 1.14
C SER A 101 15.23 16.06 1.29
N PHE A 102 14.81 15.82 2.52
CA PHE A 102 13.41 15.67 2.90
C PHE A 102 13.11 16.61 4.04
N TYR A 103 11.97 17.23 3.96
CA TYR A 103 11.47 18.16 4.96
C TYR A 103 10.16 17.63 5.51
N MET A 104 9.95 17.74 6.81
CA MET A 104 8.69 17.37 7.42
C MET A 104 8.31 18.44 8.44
N VAL A 105 7.03 18.73 8.51
CA VAL A 105 6.46 19.59 9.53
C VAL A 105 5.31 18.86 10.21
N ALA A 106 5.09 19.12 11.49
CA ALA A 106 4.03 18.44 12.24
C ALA A 106 3.48 19.33 13.35
N THR A 107 2.26 19.06 13.79
CA THR A 107 1.66 19.69 14.96
C THR A 107 2.27 19.10 16.22
N ASP A 108 2.82 19.95 17.10
CA ASP A 108 3.29 19.58 18.44
C ASP A 108 2.07 19.52 19.37
N MET A 109 1.45 18.37 19.50
CA MET A 109 0.23 18.21 20.28
C MET A 109 0.07 16.78 20.79
N PHE A 110 -0.28 16.65 22.06
CA PHE A 110 -0.61 15.39 22.69
C PHE A 110 -1.92 15.52 23.47
N THR A 111 -3.05 15.20 22.82
CA THR A 111 -4.38 15.46 23.38
C THR A 111 -4.66 14.63 24.62
N MET A 112 -4.15 13.40 24.70
CA MET A 112 -4.34 12.52 25.86
C MET A 112 -3.65 13.03 27.11
N LYS A 113 -2.52 13.73 26.97
CA LYS A 113 -1.75 14.28 28.07
C LYS A 113 -2.16 15.71 28.41
N ASN A 114 -2.39 16.54 27.40
CA ASN A 114 -2.53 17.99 27.54
C ASN A 114 -3.93 18.52 27.17
N GLY A 115 -4.84 17.65 26.72
CA GLY A 115 -6.16 18.06 26.24
C GLY A 115 -6.10 18.83 24.90
N TRP A 116 -7.21 19.48 24.57
CA TRP A 116 -7.38 20.25 23.32
C TRP A 116 -7.17 21.75 23.49
N ASP A 117 -6.81 22.22 24.71
CA ASP A 117 -6.95 23.62 25.04
C ASP A 117 -5.90 24.54 24.44
N SER A 118 -4.65 24.14 24.36
CA SER A 118 -3.61 25.01 23.80
C SER A 118 -2.43 24.20 23.27
N ASN A 119 -2.07 24.48 22.00
CA ASN A 119 -0.83 24.00 21.41
C ASN A 119 -0.28 25.06 20.43
N PRO A 120 0.56 25.97 20.88
CA PRO A 120 1.15 27.01 20.03
C PRO A 120 2.36 26.52 19.23
N GLY A 121 2.72 25.23 19.34
CA GLY A 121 3.94 24.65 18.79
C GLY A 121 3.73 23.86 17.50
N ILE A 122 4.74 23.94 16.65
CA ILE A 122 4.95 23.09 15.47
C ILE A 122 6.38 22.57 15.45
N ILE A 123 6.58 21.46 14.76
CA ILE A 123 7.87 20.80 14.64
C ILE A 123 8.34 20.92 13.20
N LEU A 124 9.56 21.34 12.99
CA LEU A 124 10.27 21.33 11.72
C LEU A 124 11.31 20.23 11.76
N MET A 125 11.37 19.41 10.72
CA MET A 125 12.29 18.27 10.62
C MET A 125 12.94 18.22 9.25
N LYS A 126 14.20 17.78 9.21
CA LYS A 126 14.97 17.59 7.97
C LYS A 126 15.72 16.28 8.01
N SER A 127 15.73 15.59 6.87
CA SER A 127 16.49 14.37 6.64
C SER A 127 17.16 14.40 5.27
N VAL A 128 18.20 13.59 5.10
CA VAL A 128 18.85 13.35 3.79
C VAL A 128 18.65 11.92 3.29
N ASP A 129 18.02 11.06 4.09
CA ASP A 129 17.92 9.62 3.79
C ASP A 129 16.57 8.99 4.17
N LEU A 130 15.64 9.76 4.77
CA LEU A 130 14.35 9.33 5.34
C LEU A 130 14.47 8.54 6.65
N THR A 131 15.67 8.17 7.10
CA THR A 131 15.86 7.32 8.27
C THR A 131 16.35 8.07 9.50
N GLU A 132 17.16 9.11 9.29
CA GLU A 132 17.67 9.99 10.35
C GLU A 132 17.13 11.40 10.17
N TRP A 133 16.61 11.98 11.25
CA TRP A 133 15.93 13.26 11.24
C TRP A 133 16.50 14.22 12.26
N SER A 134 16.93 15.38 11.81
CA SER A 134 17.12 16.54 12.70
C SER A 134 15.78 17.23 12.90
N HIS A 135 15.60 17.89 14.05
CA HIS A 135 14.35 18.58 14.38
C HIS A 135 14.55 19.89 15.10
N SER A 136 13.53 20.74 15.06
CA SER A 136 13.41 21.96 15.83
C SER A 136 11.96 22.21 16.17
N ILE A 137 11.70 22.70 17.39
CA ILE A 137 10.37 23.05 17.86
C ILE A 137 10.22 24.57 17.81
N ILE A 138 9.12 25.02 17.21
CA ILE A 138 8.78 26.45 17.12
C ILE A 138 7.50 26.70 17.89
N ASP A 139 7.60 27.45 18.97
CA ASP A 139 6.46 28.00 19.71
C ASP A 139 6.10 29.36 19.09
N ILE A 140 5.02 29.41 18.33
CA ILE A 140 4.58 30.61 17.61
C ILE A 140 4.23 31.75 18.57
N ALA A 141 3.67 31.42 19.73
CA ALA A 141 3.34 32.43 20.74
C ALA A 141 4.58 33.11 21.32
N LYS A 142 5.66 32.33 21.52
CA LYS A 142 6.95 32.86 22.02
C LYS A 142 7.78 33.54 20.94
N LEU A 143 7.65 33.09 19.68
CA LEU A 143 8.40 33.65 18.55
C LEU A 143 8.11 35.16 18.37
N CYS A 144 6.84 35.55 18.53
CA CYS A 144 6.43 36.97 18.43
C CYS A 144 5.28 37.26 19.42
N PRO A 145 5.57 37.44 20.74
CA PRO A 145 4.56 37.55 21.78
C PRO A 145 3.58 38.72 21.59
N LYS A 146 4.03 39.83 21.02
CA LYS A 146 3.15 41.00 20.77
C LYS A 146 2.03 40.67 19.76
N LYS A 147 2.28 39.80 18.79
CA LYS A 147 1.34 39.46 17.72
C LYS A 147 0.64 38.13 17.97
N PHE A 148 1.35 37.15 18.51
CA PHE A 148 0.90 35.77 18.65
C PHE A 148 0.78 35.28 20.09
N GLY A 149 1.05 36.11 21.11
CA GLY A 149 0.96 35.71 22.52
C GLY A 149 -0.43 35.24 22.96
N ASN A 150 -1.48 35.59 22.18
CA ASN A 150 -2.86 35.15 22.41
C ASN A 150 -3.30 33.99 21.51
N VAL A 151 -2.34 33.26 20.91
CA VAL A 151 -2.63 32.07 20.12
C VAL A 151 -3.18 30.97 21.00
N LYS A 152 -4.27 30.32 20.56
CA LYS A 152 -4.85 29.15 21.19
C LYS A 152 -4.32 27.87 20.53
N TRP A 153 -4.41 27.80 19.19
CA TRP A 153 -4.00 26.65 18.42
C TRP A 153 -3.16 27.04 17.22
N VAL A 154 -2.15 26.20 16.93
CA VAL A 154 -1.41 26.16 15.67
C VAL A 154 -1.49 24.72 15.16
N TRP A 155 -2.26 24.51 14.11
CA TRP A 155 -2.61 23.17 13.65
C TRP A 155 -2.21 22.90 12.21
N ALA A 156 -1.92 21.61 11.96
CA ALA A 156 -1.69 21.02 10.66
C ALA A 156 -0.73 21.85 9.78
N PRO A 157 0.50 22.07 10.24
CA PRO A 157 1.50 22.75 9.43
C PRO A 157 1.81 21.91 8.20
N GLN A 158 2.03 22.59 7.08
CA GLN A 158 2.47 21.97 5.85
C GLN A 158 3.55 22.82 5.20
N THR A 159 4.28 22.25 4.23
CA THR A 159 5.36 22.95 3.55
C THR A 159 5.34 22.70 2.07
N ILE A 160 5.69 23.75 1.30
CA ILE A 160 5.83 23.70 -0.15
C ILE A 160 7.05 24.53 -0.58
N TYR A 161 7.73 24.09 -1.64
CA TYR A 161 8.81 24.90 -2.22
C TYR A 161 8.24 26.01 -3.10
N ASP A 162 8.62 27.24 -2.80
CA ASP A 162 8.36 28.39 -3.63
C ASP A 162 9.50 28.57 -4.64
N ALA A 163 9.30 28.09 -5.87
CA ALA A 163 10.30 28.17 -6.94
C ALA A 163 10.70 29.62 -7.28
N LYS A 164 9.79 30.59 -7.09
CA LYS A 164 10.05 32.01 -7.35
C LYS A 164 10.95 32.62 -6.27
N ALA A 165 10.66 32.31 -5.01
CA ALA A 165 11.45 32.77 -3.87
C ALA A 165 12.69 31.89 -3.63
N LYS A 166 12.74 30.67 -4.20
CA LYS A 166 13.75 29.62 -3.94
C LYS A 166 13.85 29.28 -2.46
N LYS A 167 12.71 29.11 -1.80
CA LYS A 167 12.57 28.88 -0.35
C LYS A 167 11.43 27.92 -0.06
N TYR A 168 11.50 27.28 1.09
CA TYR A 168 10.40 26.48 1.60
C TYR A 168 9.44 27.36 2.39
N LEU A 169 8.19 27.41 1.96
CA LEU A 169 7.11 28.10 2.65
C LEU A 169 6.44 27.10 3.58
N VAL A 170 6.43 27.39 4.89
CA VAL A 170 5.63 26.65 5.87
C VAL A 170 4.35 27.42 6.12
N TYR A 171 3.21 26.75 6.06
CA TYR A 171 1.90 27.34 6.28
C TYR A 171 1.08 26.45 7.22
N PHE A 172 0.23 27.06 8.02
CA PHE A 172 -0.50 26.40 9.11
C PHE A 172 -1.73 27.21 9.51
N THR A 173 -2.69 26.57 10.15
CA THR A 173 -3.87 27.25 10.70
C THR A 173 -3.58 27.81 12.06
N ILE A 174 -3.98 29.08 12.31
CA ILE A 174 -3.97 29.69 13.63
C ILE A 174 -5.40 29.98 14.10
N ARG A 175 -5.65 29.70 15.37
CA ARG A 175 -6.78 30.25 16.14
C ARG A 175 -6.28 31.04 17.31
N PHE A 176 -6.83 32.26 17.48
CA PHE A 176 -6.59 33.07 18.65
C PHE A 176 -7.66 32.84 19.73
N LYS A 177 -7.33 33.11 20.99
CA LYS A 177 -8.26 32.93 22.11
C LYS A 177 -9.44 33.91 22.05
N ASP A 178 -9.21 35.10 21.55
CA ASP A 178 -10.17 36.22 21.44
C ASP A 178 -10.85 36.35 20.09
N LYS A 179 -10.50 35.52 19.12
CA LYS A 179 -11.07 35.54 17.75
C LYS A 179 -11.59 34.16 17.34
N PRO A 180 -12.82 34.06 16.81
CA PRO A 180 -13.41 32.78 16.47
C PRO A 180 -12.87 32.17 15.14
N GLY A 181 -12.12 32.93 14.33
CA GLY A 181 -11.62 32.52 13.02
C GLY A 181 -10.56 31.42 13.10
N LEU A 182 -10.47 30.64 12.03
CA LEU A 182 -9.42 29.67 11.73
C LEU A 182 -8.80 30.10 10.41
N ASP A 183 -7.68 30.81 10.48
CA ASP A 183 -7.03 31.44 9.33
C ASP A 183 -5.68 30.79 9.06
N PHE A 184 -5.31 30.70 7.77
CA PHE A 184 -4.02 30.21 7.36
C PHE A 184 -2.96 31.29 7.40
N TYR A 185 -1.88 31.02 8.11
CA TYR A 185 -0.68 31.84 8.21
C TYR A 185 0.49 31.14 7.53
N CYS A 186 1.49 31.90 7.10
CA CYS A 186 2.70 31.32 6.51
C CYS A 186 3.96 32.10 6.87
N ALA A 187 5.09 31.40 6.85
CA ALA A 187 6.43 31.97 6.94
C ALA A 187 7.40 31.15 6.10
N TYR A 188 8.44 31.80 5.55
CA TYR A 188 9.54 31.07 4.95
C TYR A 188 10.44 30.48 6.03
N ALA A 189 10.75 29.18 5.88
CA ALA A 189 11.77 28.56 6.71
C ALA A 189 13.15 29.16 6.41
N ASN A 190 14.01 29.18 7.42
CA ASN A 190 15.41 29.54 7.25
C ASN A 190 16.16 28.44 6.47
N LYS A 191 17.39 28.71 6.02
CA LYS A 191 18.19 27.82 5.18
C LYS A 191 18.38 26.42 5.76
N ASP A 192 18.49 26.31 7.08
CA ASP A 192 18.75 25.05 7.77
C ASP A 192 17.47 24.29 8.16
N PHE A 193 16.30 24.89 7.87
CA PHE A 193 14.98 24.37 8.23
C PHE A 193 14.80 24.18 9.75
N THR A 194 15.37 25.09 10.54
CA THR A 194 15.32 25.06 12.00
C THR A 194 14.46 26.18 12.61
N GLY A 195 13.91 27.06 11.79
CA GLY A 195 13.11 28.19 12.21
C GLY A 195 12.60 28.99 11.01
N PHE A 196 12.03 30.16 11.30
CA PHE A 196 11.55 31.08 10.26
C PHE A 196 12.50 32.24 10.04
N GLU A 197 12.60 32.72 8.81
CA GLU A 197 13.36 33.93 8.49
C GLU A 197 12.72 35.20 9.04
N LYS A 198 11.39 35.21 9.08
CA LYS A 198 10.58 36.33 9.58
C LYS A 198 9.34 35.80 10.30
N GLU A 199 8.68 36.65 11.07
CA GLU A 199 7.43 36.32 11.71
C GLU A 199 6.37 35.85 10.70
N PRO A 200 5.47 34.93 11.10
CA PRO A 200 4.36 34.51 10.25
C PRO A 200 3.43 35.67 9.88
N LYS A 201 2.88 35.60 8.68
CA LYS A 201 1.88 36.53 8.15
C LYS A 201 0.62 35.80 7.74
N LEU A 202 -0.51 36.50 7.76
CA LEU A 202 -1.77 35.99 7.21
C LEU A 202 -1.57 35.68 5.71
N MET A 203 -1.90 34.46 5.30
CA MET A 203 -1.85 34.00 3.93
C MET A 203 -3.23 33.91 3.29
N PHE A 204 -4.19 33.35 4.04
CA PHE A 204 -5.54 33.12 3.54
C PHE A 204 -6.53 33.02 4.70
N SER A 205 -7.66 33.72 4.57
CA SER A 205 -8.76 33.70 5.53
C SER A 205 -10.03 33.22 4.82
N PRO A 206 -10.35 31.91 4.90
CA PRO A 206 -11.58 31.38 4.32
C PRO A 206 -12.80 31.99 5.00
N LYS A 207 -13.87 32.24 4.25
CA LYS A 207 -15.10 32.90 4.77
C LYS A 207 -15.64 32.27 6.06
N TYR A 208 -15.53 30.96 6.22
CA TYR A 208 -16.01 30.23 7.41
C TYR A 208 -14.89 29.54 8.18
N GLY A 209 -13.63 29.92 7.91
CA GLY A 209 -12.44 29.30 8.47
C GLY A 209 -12.05 28.00 7.75
N GLY A 210 -10.81 27.55 8.00
CA GLY A 210 -10.29 26.32 7.42
C GLY A 210 -9.15 25.73 8.22
N ILE A 211 -8.99 24.41 8.14
CA ILE A 211 -7.87 23.65 8.70
C ILE A 211 -7.36 22.62 7.68
N ASP A 212 -6.24 21.97 8.00
CA ASP A 212 -5.71 20.83 7.25
C ASP A 212 -5.51 21.17 5.76
N GLY A 213 -4.79 22.25 5.51
CA GLY A 213 -4.60 22.77 4.17
C GLY A 213 -3.48 22.04 3.44
N ASP A 214 -3.66 21.66 2.17
CA ASP A 214 -2.60 21.13 1.31
C ASP A 214 -2.57 21.84 -0.03
N ILE A 215 -1.37 22.21 -0.51
CA ILE A 215 -1.19 23.00 -1.72
C ILE A 215 -0.41 22.21 -2.75
N VAL A 216 -0.96 22.11 -3.95
CA VAL A 216 -0.26 21.56 -5.13
C VAL A 216 -0.25 22.59 -6.27
N TYR A 217 0.83 22.61 -7.02
CA TYR A 217 0.97 23.45 -8.20
C TYR A 217 0.74 22.65 -9.49
N LYS A 218 -0.12 23.18 -10.36
CA LYS A 218 -0.38 22.60 -11.67
C LYS A 218 -0.68 23.72 -12.69
N ASP A 219 -0.01 23.67 -13.82
CA ASP A 219 -0.29 24.51 -15.01
C ASP A 219 -0.42 26.01 -14.71
N GLY A 220 0.46 26.55 -13.86
CA GLY A 220 0.47 27.99 -13.53
C GLY A 220 -0.48 28.39 -12.39
N VAL A 221 -1.14 27.42 -11.75
CA VAL A 221 -2.13 27.64 -10.69
C VAL A 221 -1.74 26.83 -9.45
N TYR A 222 -1.81 27.45 -8.29
CA TYR A 222 -1.77 26.79 -6.99
C TYR A 222 -3.21 26.40 -6.61
N HIS A 223 -3.40 25.14 -6.28
CA HIS A 223 -4.64 24.56 -5.78
C HIS A 223 -4.48 24.27 -4.31
N PHE A 224 -5.28 24.92 -3.47
CA PHE A 224 -5.25 24.80 -2.02
C PHE A 224 -6.49 24.04 -1.56
N PHE A 225 -6.28 22.81 -1.13
CA PHE A 225 -7.31 21.95 -0.55
C PHE A 225 -7.31 22.12 0.96
N TYR A 226 -8.47 22.22 1.56
CA TYR A 226 -8.57 22.39 3.02
C TYR A 226 -9.92 21.89 3.52
N LYS A 227 -9.95 21.44 4.76
CA LYS A 227 -11.21 21.17 5.45
C LYS A 227 -11.86 22.50 5.81
N GLY A 228 -13.08 22.70 5.32
CA GLY A 228 -13.85 23.89 5.57
C GLY A 228 -15.33 23.58 5.83
N ASN A 229 -16.01 24.51 6.50
CA ASN A 229 -17.42 24.37 6.80
C ASN A 229 -18.20 25.47 6.09
N ILE A 230 -19.51 25.28 5.90
CA ILE A 230 -20.46 26.34 5.60
C ILE A 230 -21.45 26.40 6.75
N LYS A 231 -21.76 27.60 7.21
CA LYS A 231 -22.77 27.83 8.25
C LYS A 231 -24.03 28.37 7.62
N ASP A 232 -25.17 28.00 8.17
CA ASP A 232 -26.47 28.54 7.81
C ASP A 232 -26.61 29.99 8.34
N GLU A 233 -27.77 30.60 8.08
CA GLU A 233 -28.12 31.98 8.52
C GLU A 233 -28.12 32.15 10.04
N ASN A 234 -28.28 31.04 10.80
CA ASN A 234 -28.27 31.02 12.25
C ASN A 234 -26.87 30.73 12.82
N GLY A 235 -25.85 30.62 11.97
CA GLY A 235 -24.48 30.30 12.35
C GLY A 235 -24.23 28.83 12.68
N LYS A 236 -25.22 27.95 12.47
CA LYS A 236 -25.08 26.50 12.63
C LYS A 236 -24.38 25.89 11.42
N GLU A 237 -23.58 24.87 11.65
CA GLU A 237 -22.90 24.12 10.58
C GLU A 237 -23.95 23.46 9.68
N ALA A 238 -23.97 23.89 8.41
CA ALA A 238 -24.87 23.36 7.38
C ALA A 238 -24.16 22.32 6.50
N MET A 239 -22.88 22.52 6.22
CA MET A 239 -22.05 21.62 5.42
C MET A 239 -20.63 21.56 6.00
N ASN A 240 -20.01 20.38 5.91
CA ASN A 240 -18.66 20.10 6.37
C ASN A 240 -17.96 19.19 5.36
N GLY A 241 -16.78 19.54 4.90
CA GLY A 241 -16.07 18.74 3.94
C GLY A 241 -14.80 19.39 3.42
N ILE A 242 -14.26 18.80 2.36
CA ILE A 242 -13.03 19.31 1.72
C ILE A 242 -13.42 20.37 0.67
N ARG A 243 -12.85 21.55 0.83
CA ARG A 243 -13.01 22.70 -0.04
C ARG A 243 -11.73 23.02 -0.79
N GLN A 244 -11.84 23.92 -1.76
CA GLN A 244 -10.71 24.34 -2.56
C GLN A 244 -10.68 25.87 -2.72
N ALA A 245 -9.46 26.42 -2.73
CA ALA A 245 -9.17 27.76 -3.22
C ALA A 245 -8.04 27.70 -4.26
N THR A 246 -8.01 28.68 -5.16
CA THR A 246 -6.97 28.75 -6.19
C THR A 246 -6.28 30.10 -6.19
N SER A 247 -5.00 30.12 -6.60
CA SER A 247 -4.22 31.36 -6.77
C SER A 247 -3.12 31.16 -7.81
N ARG A 248 -2.66 32.24 -8.39
CA ARG A 248 -1.42 32.26 -9.20
C ARG A 248 -0.16 32.57 -8.39
N SER A 249 -0.30 32.79 -7.11
CA SER A 249 0.79 33.06 -6.17
C SER A 249 0.56 32.32 -4.86
N LEU A 250 1.61 31.70 -4.29
CA LEU A 250 1.55 31.05 -2.98
C LEU A 250 1.08 31.98 -1.85
N GLN A 251 1.30 33.26 -1.99
CA GLN A 251 0.92 34.23 -0.98
C GLN A 251 -0.47 34.86 -1.24
N GLY A 252 -1.19 34.36 -2.22
CA GLY A 252 -2.49 34.87 -2.62
C GLY A 252 -2.43 36.04 -3.64
N PRO A 253 -3.53 36.71 -3.92
CA PRO A 253 -4.85 36.45 -3.29
C PRO A 253 -5.42 35.08 -3.68
N TRP A 254 -6.05 34.43 -2.70
CA TRP A 254 -6.72 33.14 -2.88
C TRP A 254 -8.20 33.36 -3.21
N LYS A 255 -8.68 32.61 -4.21
CA LYS A 255 -10.10 32.61 -4.61
C LYS A 255 -10.72 31.28 -4.19
N GLU A 256 -11.66 31.32 -3.26
CA GLU A 256 -12.44 30.14 -2.88
C GLU A 256 -13.31 29.66 -4.04
N LEU A 257 -13.36 28.35 -4.24
CA LEU A 257 -14.32 27.70 -5.13
C LEU A 257 -15.57 27.30 -4.32
N PRO A 258 -16.78 27.38 -4.94
CA PRO A 258 -18.01 27.16 -4.17
C PRO A 258 -18.26 25.70 -3.81
N GLU A 259 -17.74 24.75 -4.58
CA GLU A 259 -18.01 23.33 -4.45
C GLU A 259 -17.24 22.69 -3.29
N PHE A 260 -17.81 21.65 -2.70
CA PHE A 260 -17.12 20.67 -1.90
C PHE A 260 -16.64 19.53 -2.81
N LEU A 261 -15.50 18.96 -2.49
CA LEU A 261 -14.85 17.96 -3.34
C LEU A 261 -15.10 16.52 -2.87
N ASP A 262 -15.31 16.33 -1.57
CA ASP A 262 -15.56 15.00 -1.01
C ASP A 262 -17.02 14.55 -1.22
N ALA A 263 -17.20 13.22 -1.18
CA ALA A 263 -18.52 12.60 -1.40
C ALA A 263 -19.47 12.74 -0.19
N TYR A 264 -19.05 13.35 0.91
CA TYR A 264 -19.75 13.33 2.18
C TYR A 264 -20.29 14.68 2.64
N CYS A 265 -20.01 15.75 1.92
CA CYS A 265 -20.32 17.14 2.34
C CYS A 265 -21.81 17.41 2.62
N HIS A 266 -22.72 16.63 2.03
CA HIS A 266 -24.16 16.70 2.27
C HIS A 266 -24.69 15.65 3.25
N THR A 267 -23.79 14.98 3.97
CA THR A 267 -24.13 13.91 4.91
C THR A 267 -23.71 14.28 6.34
N SER A 268 -24.09 13.44 7.31
CA SER A 268 -23.59 13.55 8.69
C SER A 268 -22.18 13.00 8.89
N VAL A 269 -21.56 12.47 7.84
CA VAL A 269 -20.20 11.94 7.89
C VAL A 269 -19.22 13.10 7.93
N ALA A 270 -18.39 13.13 8.94
CA ALA A 270 -17.39 14.17 9.13
C ALA A 270 -16.06 13.76 8.50
N VAL A 271 -15.49 14.63 7.65
CA VAL A 271 -14.19 14.46 7.01
C VAL A 271 -13.25 15.61 7.37
N GLU A 272 -11.96 15.29 7.41
CA GLU A 272 -10.86 16.25 7.63
C GLU A 272 -9.57 15.72 7.01
N GLY A 273 -8.43 16.40 7.21
CA GLY A 273 -7.12 15.88 6.83
C GLY A 273 -6.94 15.74 5.33
N SER A 274 -7.24 16.80 4.57
CA SER A 274 -7.02 16.80 3.12
C SER A 274 -5.54 16.68 2.78
N GLY A 275 -5.20 15.66 1.99
CA GLY A 275 -3.88 15.47 1.40
C GLY A 275 -4.00 15.21 -0.10
N ILE A 276 -3.14 15.82 -0.90
CA ILE A 276 -3.16 15.69 -2.36
C ILE A 276 -1.78 15.32 -2.89
N PHE A 277 -1.70 14.26 -3.69
CA PHE A 277 -0.46 13.87 -4.34
C PHE A 277 -0.68 13.32 -5.74
N LYS A 278 0.32 13.45 -6.60
CA LYS A 278 0.32 12.93 -7.97
C LYS A 278 0.77 11.48 -7.98
N LEU A 279 0.11 10.64 -8.78
CA LEU A 279 0.57 9.27 -9.02
C LEU A 279 1.82 9.24 -9.91
N ASN A 280 2.76 8.35 -9.60
CA ASN A 280 3.95 8.12 -10.40
C ASN A 280 3.55 7.68 -11.82
N ASP A 281 4.28 8.14 -12.82
CA ASP A 281 4.06 7.82 -14.24
C ASP A 281 2.61 8.03 -14.73
N SER A 282 1.88 8.96 -14.11
CA SER A 282 0.47 9.23 -14.38
C SER A 282 0.18 10.73 -14.37
N GLU A 283 -0.93 11.12 -14.99
CA GLU A 283 -1.50 12.46 -14.87
C GLU A 283 -2.59 12.55 -13.79
N GLU A 284 -2.77 11.48 -13.02
CA GLU A 284 -3.78 11.43 -11.97
C GLU A 284 -3.24 11.90 -10.61
N TYR A 285 -4.11 12.56 -9.87
CA TYR A 285 -3.91 12.96 -8.48
C TYR A 285 -4.91 12.23 -7.60
N LEU A 286 -4.49 11.88 -6.40
CA LEU A 286 -5.35 11.37 -5.35
C LEU A 286 -5.57 12.44 -4.28
N LEU A 287 -6.83 12.85 -4.08
CA LEU A 287 -7.26 13.61 -2.91
C LEU A 287 -7.68 12.63 -1.84
N MET A 288 -6.88 12.52 -0.79
CA MET A 288 -7.17 11.66 0.35
C MET A 288 -7.72 12.47 1.52
N TYR A 289 -8.53 11.83 2.35
CA TYR A 289 -9.10 12.45 3.55
C TYR A 289 -9.50 11.42 4.61
N ASP A 290 -9.57 11.89 5.85
CA ASP A 290 -9.84 11.12 7.06
C ASP A 290 -11.33 11.23 7.44
N LEU A 291 -12.04 10.11 7.46
CA LEU A 291 -13.38 10.02 8.03
C LEU A 291 -13.24 9.77 9.54
N TYR A 292 -12.77 10.76 10.26
CA TYR A 292 -12.22 10.66 11.62
C TYR A 292 -13.15 10.07 12.67
N LYS A 293 -14.47 10.17 12.50
CA LYS A 293 -15.45 9.55 13.41
C LYS A 293 -15.63 8.06 13.16
N SER A 294 -15.35 7.58 11.95
CA SER A 294 -15.51 6.18 11.57
C SER A 294 -14.19 5.41 11.47
N GLY A 295 -13.06 6.10 11.57
CA GLY A 295 -11.72 5.50 11.45
C GLY A 295 -11.41 4.97 10.05
N ARG A 296 -12.08 5.50 9.02
CA ARG A 296 -11.81 5.19 7.61
C ARG A 296 -10.92 6.27 7.01
N TYR A 297 -10.16 5.88 6.01
CA TYR A 297 -9.35 6.78 5.20
C TYR A 297 -9.60 6.45 3.74
N GLU A 298 -10.04 7.45 2.97
CA GLU A 298 -10.52 7.26 1.59
C GLU A 298 -9.89 8.30 0.65
N PHE A 299 -10.04 8.09 -0.64
CA PHE A 299 -9.54 9.01 -1.66
C PHE A 299 -10.47 9.08 -2.87
N GLN A 300 -10.32 10.15 -3.62
CA GLN A 300 -10.96 10.39 -4.92
C GLN A 300 -9.89 10.81 -5.93
N ARG A 301 -10.12 10.51 -7.21
CA ARG A 301 -9.17 10.75 -8.29
C ARG A 301 -9.51 11.98 -9.08
N SER A 302 -8.48 12.68 -9.57
CA SER A 302 -8.61 13.81 -10.47
C SER A 302 -7.42 13.89 -11.44
N ARG A 303 -7.66 14.42 -12.64
CA ARG A 303 -6.59 14.77 -13.59
C ARG A 303 -6.38 16.27 -13.72
N ASP A 304 -7.38 17.05 -13.38
CA ASP A 304 -7.38 18.52 -13.52
C ASP A 304 -7.35 19.26 -12.19
N LEU A 305 -7.39 18.56 -11.05
CA LEU A 305 -7.50 19.12 -9.70
C LEU A 305 -8.77 19.97 -9.43
N LEU A 306 -9.73 19.90 -10.33
CA LEU A 306 -11.00 20.63 -10.23
C LEU A 306 -12.19 19.69 -10.15
N LYS A 307 -12.12 18.54 -10.84
CA LYS A 307 -13.16 17.52 -10.85
C LYS A 307 -12.60 16.22 -10.31
N PHE A 308 -13.27 15.71 -9.30
CA PHE A 308 -12.91 14.45 -8.64
C PHE A 308 -13.96 13.37 -8.90
N THR A 309 -13.55 12.11 -8.84
CA THR A 309 -14.48 10.98 -8.95
C THR A 309 -15.56 11.09 -7.88
N SER A 310 -16.81 10.83 -8.24
CA SER A 310 -17.94 10.96 -7.30
C SER A 310 -18.00 9.84 -6.27
N LYS A 311 -17.42 8.67 -6.57
CA LYS A 311 -17.36 7.52 -5.67
C LYS A 311 -15.96 7.46 -5.05
N PRO A 312 -15.84 7.56 -3.73
CA PRO A 312 -14.56 7.38 -3.06
C PRO A 312 -14.10 5.92 -3.10
N GLU A 313 -12.79 5.76 -3.07
CA GLU A 313 -12.10 4.48 -2.97
C GLU A 313 -11.40 4.39 -1.61
N SER A 314 -11.26 3.16 -1.10
CA SER A 314 -10.56 2.91 0.17
C SER A 314 -9.17 2.38 -0.08
N PHE A 315 -8.22 2.78 0.76
CA PHE A 315 -6.91 2.16 0.82
C PHE A 315 -6.98 0.77 1.45
N THR A 316 -6.20 -0.16 0.92
CA THR A 316 -5.94 -1.45 1.58
C THR A 316 -4.79 -1.27 2.56
N LYS A 317 -5.01 -1.55 3.83
CA LYS A 317 -4.06 -1.35 4.92
C LYS A 317 -4.48 -2.09 6.19
N ASP A 318 -3.53 -2.35 7.08
CA ASP A 318 -3.72 -3.01 8.37
C ASP A 318 -3.57 -2.07 9.58
N PHE A 319 -3.47 -0.77 9.32
CA PHE A 319 -3.37 0.30 10.31
C PHE A 319 -4.49 1.34 10.11
N HIS A 320 -4.64 2.28 11.05
CA HIS A 320 -5.73 3.25 11.04
C HIS A 320 -5.17 4.66 11.04
N PRO A 321 -4.67 5.14 9.89
CA PRO A 321 -4.05 6.45 9.82
C PRO A 321 -5.05 7.56 10.10
N ARG A 322 -4.56 8.58 10.73
CA ARG A 322 -5.16 9.90 10.78
C ARG A 322 -4.38 10.83 9.84
N HIS A 323 -4.81 12.08 9.74
CA HIS A 323 -4.26 13.09 8.86
C HIS A 323 -2.73 12.99 8.70
N GLY A 324 -2.28 12.93 7.47
CA GLY A 324 -0.87 12.82 7.09
C GLY A 324 -0.67 13.11 5.61
N SER A 325 0.52 12.86 5.09
CA SER A 325 0.86 13.19 3.70
C SER A 325 1.75 12.14 3.04
N VAL A 326 1.76 12.15 1.72
CA VAL A 326 2.41 11.15 0.87
C VAL A 326 3.44 11.80 -0.04
N ILE A 327 4.62 11.18 -0.14
CA ILE A 327 5.61 11.49 -1.18
C ILE A 327 5.95 10.25 -1.99
N SER A 328 6.39 10.47 -3.23
CA SER A 328 6.98 9.43 -4.05
C SER A 328 8.38 9.06 -3.55
N ILE A 329 8.73 7.77 -3.59
CA ILE A 329 10.04 7.26 -3.20
C ILE A 329 10.69 6.41 -4.29
N THR A 330 12.02 6.44 -4.31
CA THR A 330 12.84 5.56 -5.14
C THR A 330 13.01 4.20 -4.47
N ARG A 331 13.47 3.21 -5.23
CA ARG A 331 13.81 1.89 -4.69
C ARG A 331 14.93 1.96 -3.65
N GLU A 332 15.91 2.80 -3.87
CA GLU A 332 17.02 2.96 -2.94
C GLU A 332 16.56 3.50 -1.58
N GLU A 333 15.63 4.45 -1.59
CA GLU A 333 14.98 4.94 -0.38
C GLU A 333 14.14 3.86 0.29
N ALA A 334 13.41 3.07 -0.49
CA ALA A 334 12.66 1.91 0.04
C ALA A 334 13.59 0.89 0.71
N ARG A 335 14.78 0.62 0.15
CA ARG A 335 15.78 -0.26 0.78
C ARG A 335 16.29 0.28 2.12
N ARG A 336 16.63 1.57 2.20
CA ARG A 336 17.04 2.20 3.46
C ARG A 336 15.96 2.10 4.53
N LEU A 337 14.70 2.33 4.14
CA LEU A 337 13.55 2.16 5.03
C LEU A 337 13.41 0.70 5.51
N GLN A 338 13.62 -0.27 4.61
CA GLN A 338 13.62 -1.70 4.95
C GLN A 338 14.74 -2.06 5.93
N GLU A 339 15.95 -1.55 5.70
CA GLU A 339 17.10 -1.80 6.56
C GLU A 339 16.90 -1.26 7.97
N LYS A 340 16.29 -0.07 8.08
CA LYS A 340 16.06 0.60 9.37
C LYS A 340 14.90 -0.01 10.16
N TRP A 341 13.76 -0.27 9.52
CA TRP A 341 12.50 -0.59 10.22
C TRP A 341 11.84 -1.89 9.75
N GLY A 342 12.15 -2.41 8.57
CA GLY A 342 11.45 -3.53 7.96
C GLY A 342 10.04 -3.16 7.49
N GLY A 343 9.33 -4.14 6.91
CA GLY A 343 7.95 -3.98 6.49
C GLY A 343 7.76 -3.44 5.06
N VAL A 344 8.83 -3.18 4.32
CA VAL A 344 8.74 -2.76 2.91
C VAL A 344 8.37 -3.96 2.04
N PRO A 345 7.30 -3.87 1.22
CA PRO A 345 6.87 -4.99 0.38
C PRO A 345 7.85 -5.27 -0.76
N ALA A 346 7.97 -6.53 -1.12
CA ALA A 346 8.90 -7.01 -2.15
C ALA A 346 8.85 -6.24 -3.49
N PRO A 347 7.70 -5.82 -4.02
CA PRO A 347 7.65 -5.04 -5.26
C PRO A 347 8.49 -3.77 -5.24
N LEU A 348 8.66 -3.14 -4.07
CA LEU A 348 9.52 -1.95 -3.91
C LEU A 348 11.01 -2.28 -3.77
N LEU A 349 11.34 -3.50 -3.39
CA LEU A 349 12.72 -3.96 -3.18
C LEU A 349 13.30 -4.66 -4.41
N ARG A 350 12.44 -5.16 -5.29
CA ARG A 350 12.84 -5.87 -6.52
C ARG A 350 13.32 -4.92 -7.62
N PRO A 351 14.26 -5.34 -8.47
CA PRO A 351 14.55 -4.67 -9.73
C PRO A 351 13.31 -4.59 -10.64
N VAL A 352 13.27 -3.58 -11.52
CA VAL A 352 12.15 -3.37 -12.47
C VAL A 352 11.99 -4.54 -13.45
N ASP A 353 13.07 -5.24 -13.75
CA ASP A 353 13.05 -6.44 -14.56
C ASP A 353 12.53 -7.60 -13.70
N ALA A 354 11.24 -7.86 -13.82
CA ALA A 354 10.50 -8.89 -13.07
C ALA A 354 10.99 -10.33 -13.33
N SER A 355 12.10 -10.52 -14.04
CA SER A 355 12.79 -11.81 -14.20
C SER A 355 13.68 -12.17 -13.02
N ASP A 356 14.04 -11.18 -12.16
CA ASP A 356 15.04 -11.40 -11.13
C ASP A 356 14.41 -11.78 -9.79
N CYS A 357 14.97 -12.84 -9.20
CA CYS A 357 14.62 -13.30 -7.86
C CYS A 357 15.11 -12.31 -6.79
N TYR A 358 14.32 -12.12 -5.74
CA TYR A 358 14.74 -11.34 -4.58
C TYR A 358 15.40 -12.25 -3.54
N ARG A 359 16.61 -11.89 -3.10
CA ARG A 359 17.34 -12.63 -2.06
C ARG A 359 17.32 -11.86 -0.76
N PHE A 360 17.04 -12.56 0.34
CA PHE A 360 17.03 -11.98 1.67
C PHE A 360 17.60 -12.95 2.71
N THR A 361 17.94 -12.41 3.87
CA THR A 361 18.42 -13.17 5.02
C THR A 361 17.33 -13.28 6.07
N ALA A 362 16.94 -14.48 6.44
CA ALA A 362 16.06 -14.71 7.57
C ALA A 362 16.80 -14.41 8.90
N LYS A 363 16.16 -13.64 9.77
CA LYS A 363 16.72 -13.26 11.09
C LYS A 363 16.12 -14.09 12.24
N GLY A 364 15.32 -15.09 11.92
CA GLY A 364 14.58 -15.93 12.87
C GLY A 364 13.12 -16.11 12.44
N ASN A 365 12.24 -16.47 13.36
CA ASN A 365 10.80 -16.53 13.08
C ASN A 365 10.12 -15.19 13.38
N PRO A 366 9.26 -14.69 12.46
CA PRO A 366 8.98 -15.26 11.15
C PRO A 366 10.17 -15.13 10.19
N VAL A 367 10.37 -16.13 9.30
CA VAL A 367 11.47 -16.10 8.31
C VAL A 367 11.21 -15.10 7.18
N ILE A 368 9.96 -14.87 6.81
CA ILE A 368 9.52 -13.89 5.82
C ILE A 368 8.89 -12.71 6.58
N THR A 369 9.52 -11.54 6.53
CA THR A 369 9.11 -10.36 7.31
C THR A 369 8.65 -9.18 6.44
N HIS A 370 8.77 -9.30 5.13
CA HIS A 370 8.47 -8.23 4.17
C HIS A 370 7.18 -8.46 3.37
N LEU A 371 6.51 -9.59 3.62
CA LEU A 371 5.23 -9.96 3.02
C LEU A 371 4.38 -10.70 4.05
N TYR A 372 3.06 -10.59 3.90
CA TYR A 372 2.12 -11.45 4.64
C TYR A 372 1.98 -12.77 3.90
N THR A 373 2.34 -13.85 4.58
CA THR A 373 2.29 -15.20 4.02
C THR A 373 1.60 -16.15 4.99
N ALA A 374 0.84 -17.08 4.45
CA ALA A 374 0.12 -18.10 5.21
C ALA A 374 0.24 -19.47 4.54
N ASP A 375 -0.13 -20.52 5.28
CA ASP A 375 -0.32 -21.90 4.82
C ASP A 375 0.88 -22.43 4.00
N PRO A 376 2.08 -22.51 4.59
CA PRO A 376 3.28 -22.92 3.87
C PRO A 376 3.22 -24.41 3.51
N SER A 377 3.41 -24.71 2.22
CA SER A 377 3.68 -26.04 1.71
C SER A 377 5.17 -26.18 1.44
N ALA A 378 5.80 -27.11 2.13
CA ALA A 378 7.24 -27.38 2.03
C ALA A 378 7.51 -28.60 1.14
N TRP A 379 8.46 -28.44 0.20
CA TRP A 379 8.95 -29.52 -0.66
C TRP A 379 10.47 -29.51 -0.71
N VAL A 380 11.09 -30.65 -0.48
CA VAL A 380 12.55 -30.82 -0.56
C VAL A 380 12.92 -31.56 -1.84
N GLN A 381 13.84 -30.97 -2.58
CA GLN A 381 14.44 -31.58 -3.78
C GLN A 381 15.95 -31.40 -3.74
N GLY A 382 16.67 -32.50 -3.63
CA GLY A 382 18.11 -32.47 -3.39
C GLY A 382 18.41 -31.78 -2.06
N ASP A 383 19.21 -30.72 -2.09
CA ASP A 383 19.59 -29.88 -0.96
C ASP A 383 18.70 -28.63 -0.81
N THR A 384 17.71 -28.47 -1.66
CA THR A 384 16.89 -27.27 -1.72
C THR A 384 15.51 -27.50 -1.12
N LEU A 385 15.15 -26.70 -0.13
CA LEU A 385 13.80 -26.56 0.38
C LEU A 385 13.05 -25.49 -0.44
N TRP A 386 11.92 -25.89 -0.97
CA TRP A 386 10.95 -25.01 -1.65
C TRP A 386 9.76 -24.75 -0.75
N LEU A 387 9.39 -23.48 -0.58
CA LEU A 387 8.21 -23.05 0.16
C LEU A 387 7.21 -22.41 -0.80
N HIS A 388 6.03 -22.99 -0.88
CA HIS A 388 4.89 -22.47 -1.64
C HIS A 388 3.87 -21.97 -0.63
N VAL A 389 3.53 -20.68 -0.66
CA VAL A 389 2.74 -20.02 0.39
C VAL A 389 1.63 -19.18 -0.19
N GLY A 390 0.57 -18.97 0.56
CA GLY A 390 -0.43 -17.96 0.27
C GLY A 390 0.14 -16.55 0.39
N HIS A 391 -0.37 -15.61 -0.41
CA HIS A 391 -0.06 -14.19 -0.32
C HIS A 391 -1.25 -13.42 0.20
N ASP A 392 -1.30 -13.23 1.51
CA ASP A 392 -2.34 -12.47 2.17
C ASP A 392 -2.19 -10.97 1.93
N PHE A 393 -3.32 -10.27 1.86
CA PHE A 393 -3.33 -8.82 1.83
C PHE A 393 -3.48 -8.24 3.23
N ALA A 394 -2.66 -7.24 3.54
CA ALA A 394 -2.86 -6.38 4.68
C ALA A 394 -4.19 -5.62 4.53
N GLY A 395 -5.19 -6.00 5.26
CA GLY A 395 -6.47 -5.32 5.18
C GLY A 395 -7.34 -5.67 6.38
N GLY A 396 -7.24 -4.91 7.46
CA GLY A 396 -7.97 -5.07 8.72
C GLY A 396 -9.50 -5.05 8.61
N GLN A 397 -10.03 -5.68 7.59
CA GLN A 397 -11.44 -5.99 7.43
C GLN A 397 -11.61 -7.47 7.73
N ALA A 398 -12.64 -7.83 8.46
CA ALA A 398 -12.98 -9.15 8.99
C ALA A 398 -13.11 -10.29 7.95
N ARG A 399 -12.35 -10.28 6.89
CA ARG A 399 -12.34 -11.30 5.84
C ARG A 399 -10.93 -11.53 5.33
N TYR A 400 -10.57 -12.79 5.25
CA TYR A 400 -9.40 -13.24 4.51
C TYR A 400 -9.50 -12.74 3.07
N LYS A 401 -8.44 -12.10 2.58
CA LYS A 401 -8.34 -11.70 1.19
C LYS A 401 -6.99 -12.10 0.65
N MET A 402 -7.01 -13.00 -0.30
CA MET A 402 -5.84 -13.52 -0.98
C MET A 402 -6.13 -13.66 -2.47
N THR A 403 -5.20 -13.25 -3.33
CA THR A 403 -5.39 -13.30 -4.80
C THR A 403 -4.26 -13.98 -5.53
N GLY A 404 -3.33 -14.61 -4.81
CA GLY A 404 -2.21 -15.30 -5.41
C GLY A 404 -1.34 -16.03 -4.40
N TRP A 405 -0.31 -16.68 -4.92
CA TRP A 405 0.62 -17.49 -4.15
C TRP A 405 2.05 -17.13 -4.51
N LEU A 406 2.97 -17.33 -3.57
CA LEU A 406 4.39 -17.02 -3.67
C LEU A 406 5.23 -18.28 -3.52
N VAL A 407 6.44 -18.23 -4.10
CA VAL A 407 7.42 -19.30 -3.98
C VAL A 407 8.73 -18.75 -3.43
N PHE A 408 9.31 -19.48 -2.48
CA PHE A 408 10.62 -19.21 -1.93
C PHE A 408 11.47 -20.48 -1.97
N SER A 409 12.79 -20.33 -1.99
CA SER A 409 13.71 -21.47 -1.80
C SER A 409 14.86 -21.10 -0.89
N THR A 410 15.42 -22.14 -0.27
CA THR A 410 16.64 -22.04 0.54
C THR A 410 17.39 -23.37 0.56
N THR A 411 18.71 -23.31 0.72
CA THR A 411 19.57 -24.50 0.92
C THR A 411 20.15 -24.57 2.33
N ASP A 412 19.94 -23.54 3.16
CA ASP A 412 20.58 -23.40 4.48
C ASP A 412 19.65 -22.83 5.56
N MET A 413 18.37 -22.59 5.24
CA MET A 413 17.35 -22.00 6.12
C MET A 413 17.68 -20.57 6.61
N LYS A 414 18.76 -19.98 6.07
CA LYS A 414 19.22 -18.64 6.43
C LYS A 414 19.10 -17.67 5.27
N TYR A 415 19.55 -18.07 4.09
CA TYR A 415 19.45 -17.27 2.88
C TYR A 415 18.32 -17.80 2.01
N PHE A 416 17.34 -16.96 1.80
CA PHE A 416 16.16 -17.29 1.01
C PHE A 416 16.19 -16.56 -0.34
N THR A 417 15.66 -17.23 -1.34
CA THR A 417 15.36 -16.66 -2.65
C THR A 417 13.85 -16.63 -2.82
N GLU A 418 13.27 -15.45 -3.03
CA GLU A 418 11.89 -15.26 -3.44
C GLU A 418 11.82 -15.17 -4.96
N TYR A 419 10.88 -15.87 -5.54
CA TYR A 419 10.65 -15.90 -6.98
C TYR A 419 9.55 -14.92 -7.40
N PRO A 420 9.54 -14.44 -8.65
CA PRO A 420 8.40 -13.69 -9.19
C PRO A 420 7.09 -14.43 -8.94
N VAL A 421 5.98 -13.69 -8.80
CA VAL A 421 4.65 -14.28 -8.55
C VAL A 421 4.36 -15.36 -9.59
N SER A 422 4.37 -16.62 -9.12
CA SER A 422 4.33 -17.80 -9.98
C SER A 422 2.92 -18.24 -10.32
N LEU A 423 1.93 -17.86 -9.51
CA LEU A 423 0.53 -18.25 -9.67
C LEU A 423 -0.41 -17.21 -9.06
N LYS A 424 -1.43 -16.83 -9.82
CA LYS A 424 -2.49 -15.89 -9.37
C LYS A 424 -3.86 -16.54 -9.49
N LEU A 425 -4.81 -16.10 -8.69
CA LEU A 425 -6.20 -16.54 -8.80
C LEU A 425 -6.79 -16.29 -10.19
N SER A 426 -6.40 -15.17 -10.83
CA SER A 426 -6.83 -14.82 -12.19
C SER A 426 -6.37 -15.78 -13.29
N ASP A 427 -5.37 -16.62 -13.01
CA ASP A 427 -4.90 -17.65 -13.94
C ASP A 427 -5.91 -18.80 -14.06
N PHE A 428 -6.76 -18.97 -13.03
CA PHE A 428 -7.90 -19.87 -13.04
C PHE A 428 -9.17 -19.12 -13.48
N LYS A 429 -9.44 -19.13 -14.77
CA LYS A 429 -10.59 -18.39 -15.37
C LYS A 429 -11.93 -18.74 -14.73
N TRP A 430 -12.07 -19.96 -14.24
CA TRP A 430 -13.26 -20.46 -13.56
C TRP A 430 -13.41 -19.93 -12.11
N ALA A 431 -12.33 -19.40 -11.51
CA ALA A 431 -12.27 -18.89 -10.14
C ALA A 431 -11.85 -17.41 -10.04
N ALA A 432 -11.80 -16.69 -11.15
CA ALA A 432 -11.26 -15.32 -11.22
C ALA A 432 -12.00 -14.28 -10.34
N LYS A 433 -13.20 -14.63 -9.84
CA LYS A 433 -13.96 -13.81 -8.88
C LYS A 433 -14.00 -14.54 -7.55
N GLY A 434 -13.31 -14.07 -6.56
CA GLY A 434 -13.32 -14.69 -5.23
C GLY A 434 -12.01 -14.47 -4.50
N ASP A 435 -11.79 -15.26 -3.47
CA ASP A 435 -10.56 -15.30 -2.71
C ASP A 435 -9.86 -16.65 -2.93
N ALA A 436 -8.54 -16.63 -2.93
CA ALA A 436 -7.69 -17.79 -2.91
C ALA A 436 -7.45 -18.24 -1.46
N TYR A 437 -7.16 -19.53 -1.25
CA TYR A 437 -6.86 -20.09 0.05
C TYR A 437 -5.66 -21.05 -0.03
N ALA A 438 -5.40 -21.75 1.05
CA ALA A 438 -4.32 -22.71 1.18
C ALA A 438 -4.17 -23.64 -0.03
N GLY A 439 -2.93 -24.03 -0.30
CA GLY A 439 -2.60 -24.98 -1.35
C GLY A 439 -1.36 -25.78 -1.00
N GLN A 440 -1.16 -26.89 -1.70
CA GLN A 440 0.04 -27.71 -1.55
C GLN A 440 0.66 -28.01 -2.92
N MET A 441 1.99 -27.88 -2.98
CA MET A 441 2.77 -28.28 -4.14
C MET A 441 3.46 -29.63 -3.88
N VAL A 442 3.43 -30.49 -4.88
CA VAL A 442 4.19 -31.76 -4.90
C VAL A 442 4.87 -31.93 -6.25
N GLY A 443 6.05 -32.55 -6.24
CA GLY A 443 6.77 -32.93 -7.45
C GLY A 443 6.61 -34.43 -7.76
N ARG A 444 6.39 -34.79 -9.04
CA ARG A 444 6.39 -36.18 -9.51
C ARG A 444 6.91 -36.24 -10.95
N ASN A 445 7.83 -37.16 -11.23
CA ASN A 445 8.35 -37.44 -12.56
C ASN A 445 8.85 -36.17 -13.32
N GLY A 446 9.55 -35.29 -12.60
CA GLY A 446 10.09 -34.05 -13.19
C GLY A 446 9.05 -32.97 -13.46
N LYS A 447 7.81 -33.15 -13.02
CA LYS A 447 6.74 -32.17 -13.07
C LYS A 447 6.27 -31.78 -11.68
N TYR A 448 5.75 -30.55 -11.55
CA TYR A 448 5.31 -29.97 -10.29
C TYR A 448 3.83 -29.65 -10.41
N TYR A 449 3.08 -30.03 -9.38
CA TYR A 449 1.62 -29.93 -9.30
C TYR A 449 1.25 -29.12 -8.07
N TRP A 450 0.63 -27.98 -8.26
CA TRP A 450 0.19 -27.11 -7.16
C TRP A 450 -1.32 -27.15 -7.07
N TYR A 451 -1.83 -27.86 -6.08
CA TYR A 451 -3.25 -27.91 -5.75
C TYR A 451 -3.57 -26.68 -4.92
N ILE A 452 -4.60 -25.95 -5.33
CA ILE A 452 -5.04 -24.73 -4.68
C ILE A 452 -6.53 -24.78 -4.38
N SER A 453 -6.97 -24.05 -3.38
CA SER A 453 -8.39 -23.89 -3.09
C SER A 453 -8.88 -22.47 -3.28
N THR A 454 -10.15 -22.32 -3.58
CA THR A 454 -10.79 -21.05 -3.89
C THR A 454 -12.14 -20.94 -3.22
N ASN A 455 -12.51 -19.74 -2.79
CA ASN A 455 -13.79 -19.50 -2.14
C ASN A 455 -14.97 -19.74 -3.09
N GLY A 456 -15.81 -20.73 -2.80
CA GLY A 456 -17.04 -21.01 -3.52
C GLY A 456 -16.89 -21.70 -4.89
N HIS A 457 -15.65 -22.00 -5.33
CA HIS A 457 -15.41 -22.62 -6.65
C HIS A 457 -14.84 -24.03 -6.57
N GLY A 458 -14.07 -24.35 -5.53
CA GLY A 458 -13.49 -25.68 -5.33
C GLY A 458 -11.96 -25.69 -5.34
N ILE A 459 -11.42 -26.87 -5.61
CA ILE A 459 -9.98 -27.15 -5.66
C ILE A 459 -9.55 -27.25 -7.13
N GLY A 460 -8.53 -26.50 -7.49
CA GLY A 460 -7.86 -26.57 -8.78
C GLY A 460 -6.47 -27.18 -8.70
N VAL A 461 -5.89 -27.49 -9.84
CA VAL A 461 -4.48 -27.91 -9.95
C VAL A 461 -3.78 -27.14 -11.03
N ALA A 462 -2.65 -26.53 -10.69
CA ALA A 462 -1.75 -25.89 -11.64
C ALA A 462 -0.48 -26.74 -11.83
N THR A 463 0.12 -26.68 -13.00
CA THR A 463 1.32 -27.46 -13.32
C THR A 463 2.46 -26.58 -13.81
N SER A 464 3.70 -27.03 -13.55
CA SER A 464 4.93 -26.42 -14.02
C SER A 464 6.00 -27.48 -14.27
N ASP A 465 6.97 -27.16 -15.12
CA ASP A 465 8.18 -27.97 -15.33
C ASP A 465 9.31 -27.57 -14.35
N ASN A 466 9.08 -26.54 -13.53
CA ASN A 466 10.03 -26.06 -12.50
C ASN A 466 9.32 -25.80 -11.18
N PRO A 467 9.95 -26.05 -10.04
CA PRO A 467 9.34 -25.85 -8.71
C PRO A 467 9.00 -24.38 -8.43
N GLN A 468 9.75 -23.44 -9.01
CA GLN A 468 9.47 -22.00 -8.90
C GLN A 468 8.39 -21.49 -9.86
N GLY A 469 7.92 -22.32 -10.78
CA GLY A 469 6.96 -21.93 -11.83
C GLY A 469 7.64 -21.47 -13.13
N PRO A 470 6.93 -20.74 -14.03
CA PRO A 470 5.53 -20.33 -13.87
C PRO A 470 4.55 -21.51 -13.90
N TYR A 471 3.53 -21.42 -13.08
CA TYR A 471 2.45 -22.42 -13.04
C TYR A 471 1.30 -22.03 -13.96
N LYS A 472 0.58 -23.03 -14.49
CA LYS A 472 -0.59 -22.86 -15.36
C LYS A 472 -1.71 -23.76 -14.89
N ASP A 473 -2.95 -23.26 -14.93
CA ASP A 473 -4.15 -24.10 -14.71
C ASP A 473 -4.12 -25.31 -15.65
N ALA A 474 -4.12 -26.49 -15.07
CA ALA A 474 -3.98 -27.74 -15.83
C ALA A 474 -5.28 -28.19 -16.52
N LEU A 475 -6.44 -27.77 -16.00
CA LEU A 475 -7.75 -28.33 -16.39
C LEU A 475 -8.70 -27.29 -17.00
N GLY A 476 -8.51 -26.00 -16.72
CA GLY A 476 -9.46 -24.96 -17.08
C GLY A 476 -10.81 -25.05 -16.32
N LYS A 477 -10.86 -25.90 -15.29
CA LYS A 477 -12.03 -26.16 -14.42
C LYS A 477 -11.56 -26.71 -13.08
N PRO A 478 -12.40 -26.69 -12.03
CA PRO A 478 -12.06 -27.33 -10.77
C PRO A 478 -11.79 -28.83 -10.95
N LEU A 479 -10.82 -29.36 -10.21
CA LEU A 479 -10.59 -30.79 -10.05
C LEU A 479 -11.64 -31.39 -9.10
N VAL A 480 -11.96 -30.67 -8.03
CA VAL A 480 -12.98 -31.01 -7.02
C VAL A 480 -13.86 -29.80 -6.79
N THR A 481 -15.14 -30.01 -6.66
CA THR A 481 -16.16 -28.98 -6.40
C THR A 481 -16.86 -29.20 -5.07
N TYR A 482 -17.63 -28.21 -4.62
CA TYR A 482 -18.49 -28.36 -3.44
C TYR A 482 -19.50 -29.49 -3.54
N LYS A 483 -19.93 -29.86 -4.75
CA LYS A 483 -20.87 -30.98 -4.95
C LYS A 483 -20.25 -32.33 -4.62
N ASP A 484 -18.92 -32.39 -4.69
CA ASP A 484 -18.15 -33.60 -4.40
C ASP A 484 -17.91 -33.78 -2.88
N CYS A 485 -18.27 -32.77 -2.06
CA CYS A 485 -18.19 -32.80 -0.61
C CYS A 485 -19.53 -33.22 0.00
N PHE A 486 -19.94 -34.48 -0.25
CA PHE A 486 -21.20 -35.01 0.21
C PHE A 486 -21.31 -35.05 1.73
N ASP A 487 -22.53 -34.92 2.23
CA ASP A 487 -22.86 -34.91 3.68
C ASP A 487 -22.10 -33.83 4.49
N SER A 488 -21.62 -32.79 3.82
CA SER A 488 -21.04 -31.65 4.51
C SER A 488 -22.10 -30.70 5.01
N THR A 489 -21.90 -30.23 6.24
CA THR A 489 -22.72 -29.17 6.86
C THR A 489 -21.96 -27.83 6.91
N HIS A 490 -20.79 -27.76 6.30
CA HIS A 490 -19.88 -26.63 6.44
C HIS A 490 -19.52 -26.02 5.10
N SER A 491 -19.56 -24.68 5.03
CA SER A 491 -19.24 -23.94 3.80
C SER A 491 -17.78 -24.06 3.34
N TRP A 492 -16.88 -24.52 4.21
CA TRP A 492 -15.45 -24.72 3.94
C TRP A 492 -15.08 -26.19 3.70
N ALA A 493 -16.01 -27.04 3.36
CA ALA A 493 -15.71 -28.44 3.10
C ALA A 493 -14.79 -28.69 1.90
N CYS A 494 -14.70 -27.74 0.97
CA CYS A 494 -13.94 -27.88 -0.27
C CYS A 494 -12.71 -26.93 -0.29
N ILE A 495 -11.86 -27.05 0.74
CA ILE A 495 -10.62 -26.26 0.87
C ILE A 495 -9.48 -27.14 1.39
N ASP A 496 -8.30 -26.55 1.52
CA ASP A 496 -7.08 -27.09 2.15
C ASP A 496 -6.63 -28.43 1.51
N PRO A 497 -6.37 -28.45 0.18
CA PRO A 497 -5.92 -29.66 -0.49
C PRO A 497 -4.54 -30.08 0.00
N ALA A 498 -4.38 -31.37 0.26
CA ALA A 498 -3.12 -32.01 0.57
C ALA A 498 -2.92 -33.28 -0.25
N VAL A 499 -1.74 -33.48 -0.82
CA VAL A 499 -1.42 -34.66 -1.59
C VAL A 499 -0.32 -35.47 -0.91
N PHE A 500 -0.57 -36.73 -0.75
CA PHE A 500 0.39 -37.73 -0.26
C PHE A 500 0.68 -38.74 -1.34
N ILE A 501 1.95 -38.98 -1.59
CA ILE A 501 2.41 -40.05 -2.49
C ILE A 501 2.97 -41.16 -1.62
N ASP A 502 2.32 -42.32 -1.66
CA ASP A 502 2.67 -43.49 -0.86
C ASP A 502 3.93 -44.16 -1.38
N ASP A 503 4.52 -45.06 -0.58
CA ASP A 503 5.76 -45.81 -0.93
C ASP A 503 5.61 -46.67 -2.19
N ASP A 504 4.40 -47.12 -2.49
CA ASP A 504 4.08 -47.84 -3.73
C ASP A 504 3.87 -46.92 -4.96
N GLY A 505 4.03 -45.60 -4.79
CA GLY A 505 3.83 -44.59 -5.81
C GLY A 505 2.38 -44.18 -6.02
N THR A 506 1.43 -44.71 -5.24
CA THR A 506 0.02 -44.27 -5.28
C THR A 506 -0.10 -42.85 -4.76
N ALA A 507 -0.71 -41.95 -5.53
CA ALA A 507 -1.00 -40.59 -5.11
C ALA A 507 -2.43 -40.46 -4.57
N TRP A 508 -2.57 -39.79 -3.44
CA TRP A 508 -3.83 -39.55 -2.76
C TRP A 508 -4.05 -38.05 -2.57
N LEU A 509 -5.19 -37.55 -2.96
CA LEU A 509 -5.63 -36.18 -2.67
C LEU A 509 -6.57 -36.19 -1.47
N PHE A 510 -6.25 -35.39 -0.47
CA PHE A 510 -7.05 -35.12 0.73
C PHE A 510 -7.52 -33.67 0.71
N TRP A 511 -8.69 -33.36 1.28
CA TRP A 511 -9.15 -32.00 1.46
C TRP A 511 -10.26 -31.91 2.50
N GLY A 512 -10.59 -30.70 2.94
CA GLY A 512 -11.76 -30.40 3.75
C GLY A 512 -11.43 -29.73 5.08
N ASN A 513 -12.41 -29.02 5.61
CA ASN A 513 -12.37 -28.42 6.94
C ASN A 513 -13.57 -28.93 7.72
N LYS A 514 -13.36 -29.46 8.93
CA LYS A 514 -14.22 -30.26 9.78
C LYS A 514 -14.50 -31.68 9.25
N GLU A 515 -14.79 -31.82 7.98
CA GLU A 515 -14.83 -33.11 7.29
C GLU A 515 -13.52 -33.30 6.54
N CYS A 516 -13.09 -34.54 6.35
CA CYS A 516 -11.94 -34.87 5.54
C CYS A 516 -12.36 -35.85 4.43
N TYR A 517 -12.15 -35.44 3.20
CA TYR A 517 -12.38 -36.24 2.01
C TYR A 517 -11.06 -36.70 1.42
N TYR A 518 -11.10 -37.80 0.67
CA TYR A 518 -9.94 -38.28 -0.04
C TYR A 518 -10.33 -39.06 -1.28
N VAL A 519 -9.42 -39.11 -2.24
CA VAL A 519 -9.53 -39.89 -3.46
C VAL A 519 -8.15 -40.20 -4.01
N LYS A 520 -8.03 -41.30 -4.72
CA LYS A 520 -6.84 -41.59 -5.51
C LYS A 520 -6.69 -40.62 -6.68
N LEU A 521 -5.46 -40.29 -7.03
CA LEU A 521 -5.13 -39.62 -8.27
C LEU A 521 -4.54 -40.64 -9.25
N LYS A 522 -4.82 -40.44 -10.54
CA LYS A 522 -4.11 -41.17 -11.60
C LYS A 522 -2.65 -40.70 -11.71
N ASP A 523 -1.86 -41.43 -12.46
CA ASP A 523 -0.43 -41.10 -12.65
C ASP A 523 -0.19 -39.72 -13.26
N ASP A 524 -1.18 -39.15 -13.95
CA ASP A 524 -1.13 -37.79 -14.47
C ASP A 524 -1.26 -36.70 -13.40
N MET A 525 -1.60 -37.07 -12.16
CA MET A 525 -1.77 -36.19 -11.01
C MET A 525 -2.87 -35.11 -11.16
N ILE A 526 -3.64 -35.13 -12.22
CA ILE A 526 -4.70 -34.15 -12.53
C ILE A 526 -6.07 -34.81 -12.78
N THR A 527 -6.15 -36.12 -12.66
CA THR A 527 -7.38 -36.92 -12.85
C THR A 527 -7.65 -37.75 -11.60
N LEU A 528 -8.89 -37.73 -11.12
CA LEU A 528 -9.32 -38.59 -10.03
C LEU A 528 -9.41 -40.06 -10.49
N ASP A 529 -9.03 -40.98 -9.60
CA ASP A 529 -9.06 -42.43 -9.83
C ASP A 529 -9.98 -43.11 -8.82
N GLY A 530 -11.23 -43.33 -9.18
CA GLY A 530 -12.27 -43.93 -8.36
C GLY A 530 -13.16 -42.93 -7.63
N ASP A 531 -13.92 -43.44 -6.67
CA ASP A 531 -14.92 -42.68 -5.92
C ASP A 531 -14.27 -41.86 -4.79
N ILE A 532 -14.79 -40.65 -4.61
CA ILE A 532 -14.44 -39.81 -3.46
C ILE A 532 -14.98 -40.45 -2.19
N LYS A 533 -14.15 -40.53 -1.17
CA LYS A 533 -14.48 -41.11 0.14
C LYS A 533 -14.35 -40.06 1.23
N ARG A 534 -15.14 -40.21 2.28
CA ARG A 534 -15.04 -39.40 3.49
C ARG A 534 -14.42 -40.23 4.61
N ILE A 535 -13.48 -39.63 5.33
CA ILE A 535 -12.90 -40.26 6.53
C ILE A 535 -13.87 -40.09 7.69
N ASN A 536 -14.26 -41.18 8.27
CA ASN A 536 -15.07 -41.20 9.49
C ASN A 536 -14.20 -41.60 10.66
N PHE A 537 -13.80 -40.66 11.48
CA PHE A 537 -13.13 -40.96 12.75
C PHE A 537 -14.18 -41.11 13.87
N PRO A 538 -14.27 -42.29 14.51
CA PRO A 538 -15.11 -42.45 15.70
C PRO A 538 -14.65 -41.46 16.78
N GLY A 539 -15.54 -40.56 17.20
CA GLY A 539 -15.21 -39.51 18.19
C GLY A 539 -14.90 -38.12 17.65
N PHE A 540 -14.68 -37.95 16.34
CA PHE A 540 -14.44 -36.63 15.74
C PHE A 540 -15.70 -35.79 15.52
N THR A 541 -16.88 -36.43 15.56
CA THR A 541 -18.19 -35.81 15.32
C THR A 541 -18.64 -34.81 16.39
N ASN A 542 -17.90 -34.66 17.50
CA ASN A 542 -18.24 -33.76 18.60
C ASN A 542 -17.24 -32.65 18.90
N MET A 543 -16.24 -32.44 18.06
CA MET A 543 -15.45 -31.21 18.20
C MET A 543 -16.28 -30.01 17.71
N LYS A 544 -17.07 -29.46 18.62
CA LYS A 544 -17.43 -28.05 18.60
C LYS A 544 -16.15 -27.30 18.91
N GLY A 545 -15.20 -27.29 17.94
CA GLY A 545 -13.95 -26.59 18.07
C GLY A 545 -14.21 -25.10 17.96
N ASN A 546 -13.85 -24.37 19.00
CA ASN A 546 -13.56 -22.97 18.89
C ASN A 546 -12.44 -22.82 17.87
N THR A 547 -12.76 -22.28 16.73
CA THR A 547 -11.76 -21.72 15.81
C THR A 547 -11.25 -20.45 16.45
N THR A 548 -10.07 -20.50 17.06
CA THR A 548 -9.27 -19.31 17.37
C THR A 548 -8.63 -18.81 16.10
#